data_25ba8ca7efc8a56069bb2a4ede934063
#
_entry.id   25ba8ca7efc8a56069bb2a4ede934063
#
_cell.length_a   1.000
_cell.length_b   1.000
_cell.length_c   1.000
_cell.angle_alpha   90.00
_cell.angle_beta   90.00
_cell.angle_gamma   90.00
#
_symmetry.space_group_name_H-M   'P 1'
#
loop_
_entity.id
_entity.type
_entity.pdbx_description
1 polymer ?
#
loop_
_entity_poly.entity_id
_entity_poly.type
_entity_poly.pdbx_seq_one_letter_code
_entity_poly.pdbx_strand_id
1 'polypeptide(L)'
;MCAMPQNFARATSTVLLAVSVVFASVGNARADNPDLVIRVYDTTDGASDIRSAAIRTAASIVAEAGISVEWRDCTSISAEARCQKSRHTRDLIVRLMPAVAPGTVFRGSSLQLRTAPGEMNLQLGVAVINPATLSGEMATIFHEQVRTVARRSGIDDAELLGRALAHEIGHLLLGVRAHSRTGLMRGVWSIEELTLNRHEDWVFAPADRERLNATVAAVAP
;
A
#
# COMPACT_ATOMS: atom_id res chain seq x y z
N MET A 1 -77.38 -49.12 35.66
CA MET A 1 -76.01 -49.04 36.16
C MET A 1 -75.13 -48.51 35.05
N CYS A 2 -74.97 -47.19 35.04
CA CYS A 2 -74.17 -46.52 33.96
C CYS A 2 -72.84 -46.13 34.56
N ALA A 3 -71.76 -46.62 33.97
CA ALA A 3 -70.41 -46.19 34.29
C ALA A 3 -69.98 -45.07 33.36
N MET A 4 -69.55 -43.93 33.94
CA MET A 4 -68.95 -42.80 33.22
C MET A 4 -67.43 -43.06 33.05
N PRO A 5 -66.88 -42.72 31.85
CA PRO A 5 -65.43 -42.67 31.69
C PRO A 5 -64.89 -41.33 32.13
N GLN A 6 -63.80 -41.30 32.89
CA GLN A 6 -63.02 -40.10 33.24
C GLN A 6 -62.00 -39.78 32.15
N ASN A 7 -62.13 -38.58 31.57
CA ASN A 7 -61.15 -38.01 30.64
C ASN A 7 -59.97 -37.39 31.40
N PHE A 8 -58.80 -37.98 31.30
CA PHE A 8 -57.52 -37.35 31.71
C PHE A 8 -56.98 -36.43 30.62
N ALA A 9 -57.06 -35.14 30.83
CA ALA A 9 -56.39 -34.18 29.99
C ALA A 9 -54.89 -34.10 30.36
N ARG A 10 -54.05 -34.52 29.42
CA ARG A 10 -52.58 -34.34 29.53
C ARG A 10 -52.24 -32.92 29.07
N ALA A 11 -51.79 -32.09 30.01
CA ALA A 11 -51.18 -30.79 29.69
C ALA A 11 -49.73 -31.00 29.22
N THR A 12 -49.45 -30.74 27.96
CA THR A 12 -48.10 -30.70 27.43
C THR A 12 -47.56 -29.28 27.61
N SER A 13 -46.64 -29.10 28.55
CA SER A 13 -45.87 -27.84 28.71
C SER A 13 -44.78 -27.78 27.64
N THR A 14 -44.95 -26.87 26.69
CA THR A 14 -43.92 -26.52 25.72
C THR A 14 -43.00 -25.47 26.31
N VAL A 15 -41.78 -25.87 26.68
CA VAL A 15 -40.73 -24.94 27.12
C VAL A 15 -40.08 -24.35 25.87
N LEU A 16 -40.34 -23.07 25.59
CA LEU A 16 -39.65 -22.30 24.58
C LEU A 16 -38.30 -21.83 25.15
N LEU A 17 -37.20 -22.47 24.70
CA LEU A 17 -35.86 -21.98 24.94
C LEU A 17 -35.59 -20.80 23.99
N ALA A 18 -35.61 -19.58 24.51
CA ALA A 18 -35.14 -18.39 23.77
C ALA A 18 -33.61 -18.39 23.77
N VAL A 19 -33.01 -18.73 22.64
CA VAL A 19 -31.56 -18.56 22.39
C VAL A 19 -31.30 -17.11 22.04
N SER A 20 -30.84 -16.33 23.03
CA SER A 20 -30.37 -14.94 22.75
C SER A 20 -28.97 -15.01 22.13
N VAL A 21 -28.91 -14.82 20.80
CA VAL A 21 -27.66 -14.62 20.09
C VAL A 21 -27.17 -13.20 20.35
N VAL A 22 -26.22 -13.05 21.26
CA VAL A 22 -25.50 -11.79 21.47
C VAL A 22 -24.51 -11.62 20.32
N PHE A 23 -24.85 -10.80 19.32
CA PHE A 23 -23.88 -10.32 18.35
C PHE A 23 -22.95 -9.35 19.07
N ALA A 24 -21.78 -9.85 19.49
CA ALA A 24 -20.67 -8.99 19.86
C ALA A 24 -20.20 -8.28 18.59
N SER A 25 -20.66 -7.05 18.39
CA SER A 25 -20.09 -6.14 17.41
C SER A 25 -18.66 -5.86 17.84
N VAL A 26 -17.68 -6.55 17.24
CA VAL A 26 -16.28 -6.17 17.32
C VAL A 26 -16.15 -4.89 16.50
N GLY A 27 -16.49 -3.77 17.13
CA GLY A 27 -16.20 -2.46 16.60
C GLY A 27 -14.69 -2.30 16.60
N ASN A 28 -14.06 -2.41 15.41
CA ASN A 28 -12.74 -1.87 15.19
C ASN A 28 -12.83 -0.33 15.24
N ALA A 29 -12.96 0.21 16.44
CA ALA A 29 -12.66 1.62 16.70
C ALA A 29 -11.14 1.78 16.67
N ARG A 30 -10.55 1.71 15.47
CA ARG A 30 -9.22 2.26 15.26
C ARG A 30 -9.39 3.78 15.25
N ALA A 31 -8.69 4.45 16.16
CA ALA A 31 -8.77 5.89 16.31
C ALA A 31 -8.62 6.60 14.96
N ASP A 32 -9.38 7.70 14.76
CA ASP A 32 -9.43 8.53 13.55
C ASP A 32 -8.10 9.21 13.17
N ASN A 33 -6.97 8.77 13.70
CA ASN A 33 -5.66 9.35 13.40
C ASN A 33 -4.87 8.39 12.50
N PRO A 34 -4.50 8.79 11.27
CA PRO A 34 -3.73 7.95 10.37
C PRO A 34 -2.35 7.66 10.97
N ASP A 35 -1.88 6.43 10.77
CA ASP A 35 -0.55 6.01 11.21
C ASP A 35 0.55 6.82 10.52
N LEU A 36 0.28 7.34 9.32
CA LEU A 36 1.24 7.92 8.41
C LEU A 36 0.59 8.97 7.50
N VAL A 37 1.32 10.01 7.16
CA VAL A 37 0.96 10.97 6.10
C VAL A 37 1.93 10.83 4.93
N ILE A 38 1.41 10.65 3.72
CA ILE A 38 2.22 10.61 2.50
C ILE A 38 1.87 11.81 1.63
N ARG A 39 2.85 12.67 1.36
CA ARG A 39 2.72 13.83 0.47
C ARG A 39 3.26 13.48 -0.90
N VAL A 40 2.42 13.58 -1.90
CA VAL A 40 2.78 13.31 -3.29
C VAL A 40 2.95 14.63 -4.03
N TYR A 41 4.11 14.81 -4.63
CA TYR A 41 4.45 15.94 -5.50
C TYR A 41 4.69 15.42 -6.90
N ASP A 42 3.96 15.90 -7.87
CA ASP A 42 4.10 15.53 -9.25
C ASP A 42 4.66 16.71 -10.06
N THR A 43 5.82 16.53 -10.64
CA THR A 43 6.48 17.51 -11.51
C THR A 43 6.42 17.06 -12.97
N THR A 44 5.59 16.05 -13.26
CA THR A 44 5.36 15.58 -14.62
C THR A 44 4.16 16.32 -15.23
N ASP A 45 4.09 16.37 -16.55
CA ASP A 45 2.90 16.82 -17.26
C ASP A 45 1.84 15.72 -17.36
N GLY A 46 1.91 14.73 -16.47
CA GLY A 46 1.02 13.57 -16.44
C GLY A 46 -0.42 13.94 -16.09
N ALA A 47 -1.36 13.20 -16.65
CA ALA A 47 -2.77 13.39 -16.39
C ALA A 47 -3.10 13.15 -14.91
N SER A 48 -3.89 14.03 -14.31
CA SER A 48 -4.27 13.98 -12.88
C SER A 48 -5.05 12.74 -12.50
N ASP A 49 -5.77 12.14 -13.45
CA ASP A 49 -6.52 10.91 -13.29
C ASP A 49 -5.61 9.68 -13.14
N ILE A 50 -4.53 9.60 -13.93
CA ILE A 50 -3.49 8.55 -13.81
C ILE A 50 -2.85 8.64 -12.42
N ARG A 51 -2.43 9.83 -11.98
CA ARG A 51 -1.85 10.04 -10.65
C ARG A 51 -2.83 9.63 -9.54
N SER A 52 -4.07 10.08 -9.64
CA SER A 52 -5.10 9.74 -8.65
C SER A 52 -5.38 8.24 -8.60
N ALA A 53 -5.41 7.56 -9.74
CA ALA A 53 -5.56 6.11 -9.81
C ALA A 53 -4.33 5.38 -9.23
N ALA A 54 -3.12 5.84 -9.53
CA ALA A 54 -1.89 5.28 -8.96
C ALA A 54 -1.84 5.42 -7.41
N ILE A 55 -2.24 6.57 -6.88
CA ILE A 55 -2.35 6.76 -5.43
C ILE A 55 -3.36 5.78 -4.84
N ARG A 56 -4.52 5.54 -5.49
CA ARG A 56 -5.49 4.53 -5.00
C ARG A 56 -4.91 3.11 -5.00
N THR A 57 -4.19 2.74 -6.04
CA THR A 57 -3.50 1.43 -6.10
C THR A 57 -2.47 1.29 -4.98
N ALA A 58 -1.61 2.29 -4.79
CA ALA A 58 -0.63 2.30 -3.70
C ALA A 58 -1.32 2.25 -2.32
N ALA A 59 -2.39 3.00 -2.14
CA ALA A 59 -3.17 3.02 -0.91
C ALA A 59 -3.78 1.64 -0.59
N SER A 60 -4.31 0.95 -1.60
CA SER A 60 -4.83 -0.41 -1.44
C SER A 60 -3.75 -1.39 -0.98
N ILE A 61 -2.57 -1.35 -1.61
CA ILE A 61 -1.44 -2.22 -1.26
C ILE A 61 -0.94 -1.97 0.16
N VAL A 62 -0.82 -0.70 0.56
CA VAL A 62 -0.36 -0.31 1.90
C VAL A 62 -1.42 -0.66 2.96
N ALA A 63 -2.70 -0.46 2.65
CA ALA A 63 -3.81 -0.83 3.54
C ALA A 63 -3.90 -2.36 3.74
N GLU A 64 -3.62 -3.16 2.69
CA GLU A 64 -3.56 -4.62 2.80
C GLU A 64 -2.43 -5.08 3.74
N ALA A 65 -1.36 -4.29 3.85
CA ALA A 65 -0.33 -4.51 4.86
C ALA A 65 -0.77 -4.14 6.29
N GLY A 66 -1.95 -3.55 6.47
CA GLY A 66 -2.49 -3.15 7.77
C GLY A 66 -2.11 -1.73 8.21
N ILE A 67 -1.58 -0.91 7.32
CA ILE A 67 -1.11 0.46 7.62
C ILE A 67 -2.16 1.47 7.15
N SER A 68 -2.57 2.36 8.05
CA SER A 68 -3.48 3.47 7.77
C SER A 68 -2.69 4.70 7.30
N VAL A 69 -3.06 5.27 6.14
CA VAL A 69 -2.34 6.37 5.51
C VAL A 69 -3.29 7.49 5.12
N GLU A 70 -2.93 8.72 5.50
CA GLU A 70 -3.50 9.93 4.90
C GLU A 70 -2.67 10.33 3.68
N TRP A 71 -3.27 10.28 2.50
CA TRP A 71 -2.65 10.70 1.25
C TRP A 71 -2.95 12.18 0.97
N ARG A 72 -1.91 12.95 0.67
CA ARG A 72 -2.01 14.37 0.31
C ARG A 72 -1.41 14.58 -1.08
N ASP A 73 -2.25 14.87 -2.06
CA ASP A 73 -1.78 15.36 -3.36
C ASP A 73 -1.36 16.82 -3.20
N CYS A 74 -0.07 17.07 -3.34
CA CYS A 74 0.58 18.38 -3.17
C CYS A 74 1.03 18.99 -4.51
N THR A 75 0.49 18.50 -5.61
CA THR A 75 0.88 18.92 -6.96
C THR A 75 0.28 20.28 -7.35
N SER A 76 -0.91 20.59 -6.90
CA SER A 76 -1.61 21.82 -7.27
C SER A 76 -1.43 22.94 -6.25
N ILE A 77 -1.41 24.19 -6.72
CA ILE A 77 -1.38 25.40 -5.88
C ILE A 77 -2.57 25.44 -4.90
N SER A 78 -3.73 24.93 -5.31
CA SER A 78 -4.92 24.84 -4.45
C SER A 78 -4.77 23.86 -3.27
N ALA A 79 -3.81 22.93 -3.35
CA ALA A 79 -3.48 22.00 -2.27
C ALA A 79 -2.48 22.58 -1.25
N GLU A 80 -1.90 23.76 -1.54
CA GLU A 80 -0.78 24.36 -0.81
C GLU A 80 -1.04 24.48 0.69
N ALA A 81 -2.22 24.93 1.11
CA ALA A 81 -2.55 25.06 2.54
C ALA A 81 -2.52 23.75 3.32
N ARG A 82 -2.86 22.62 2.70
CA ARG A 82 -2.78 21.27 3.31
C ARG A 82 -1.35 20.74 3.32
N CYS A 83 -0.55 21.14 2.33
CA CYS A 83 0.82 20.72 2.14
C CYS A 83 1.84 21.60 2.87
N GLN A 84 1.47 22.82 3.27
CA GLN A 84 2.28 23.73 4.08
C GLN A 84 2.21 23.44 5.59
N LYS A 85 1.23 22.63 6.06
CA LYS A 85 1.22 22.23 7.46
C LYS A 85 2.57 21.64 7.84
N SER A 86 3.05 22.02 9.02
CA SER A 86 4.29 21.50 9.61
C SER A 86 4.39 19.99 9.42
N ARG A 87 5.54 19.53 8.96
CA ARG A 87 5.82 18.09 8.81
C ARG A 87 5.87 17.48 10.20
N HIS A 88 5.15 16.40 10.38
CA HIS A 88 5.25 15.55 11.54
C HIS A 88 6.32 14.48 11.32
N THR A 89 6.77 13.83 12.36
CA THR A 89 7.77 12.75 12.30
C THR A 89 7.34 11.56 11.43
N ARG A 90 6.07 11.53 11.05
CA ARG A 90 5.45 10.49 10.21
C ARG A 90 5.12 10.95 8.79
N ASP A 91 5.62 12.09 8.37
CA ASP A 91 5.39 12.59 7.02
C ASP A 91 6.46 12.05 6.06
N LEU A 92 6.04 11.26 5.08
CA LEU A 92 6.86 10.83 3.96
C LEU A 92 6.59 11.66 2.72
N ILE A 93 7.61 11.88 1.91
CA ILE A 93 7.51 12.58 0.64
C ILE A 93 7.71 11.60 -0.51
N VAL A 94 6.81 11.64 -1.48
CA VAL A 94 6.99 10.95 -2.77
C VAL A 94 6.94 11.99 -3.88
N ARG A 95 7.94 11.94 -4.76
CA ARG A 95 8.00 12.79 -5.95
C ARG A 95 7.82 11.94 -7.20
N LEU A 96 6.95 12.39 -8.10
CA LEU A 96 6.89 11.90 -9.47
C LEU A 96 7.72 12.85 -10.33
N MET A 97 8.69 12.30 -11.05
CA MET A 97 9.56 13.05 -11.96
C MET A 97 9.41 12.49 -13.38
N PRO A 98 9.59 13.34 -14.42
CA PRO A 98 9.45 12.88 -15.81
C PRO A 98 10.37 11.69 -16.09
N ALA A 99 11.66 11.85 -15.88
CA ALA A 99 12.67 10.84 -16.19
C ALA A 99 13.91 11.02 -15.31
N VAL A 100 14.76 10.00 -15.28
CA VAL A 100 16.10 10.09 -14.74
C VAL A 100 17.04 10.67 -15.82
N ALA A 101 17.85 11.65 -15.46
CA ALA A 101 18.86 12.17 -16.38
C ALA A 101 19.93 11.09 -16.68
N PRO A 102 20.40 10.97 -17.94
CA PRO A 102 21.46 10.04 -18.30
C PRO A 102 22.70 10.22 -17.40
N GLY A 103 23.26 9.11 -16.93
CA GLY A 103 24.45 9.13 -16.07
C GLY A 103 24.20 9.48 -14.59
N THR A 104 22.95 9.73 -14.19
CA THR A 104 22.62 9.95 -12.79
C THR A 104 22.82 8.68 -11.97
N VAL A 105 23.64 8.77 -10.93
CA VAL A 105 23.84 7.70 -9.94
C VAL A 105 23.09 8.04 -8.66
N PHE A 106 22.13 7.22 -8.29
CA PHE A 106 21.41 7.39 -7.03
C PHE A 106 22.04 6.59 -5.90
N ARG A 107 22.24 7.24 -4.77
CA ARG A 107 22.65 6.59 -3.51
C ARG A 107 21.40 6.23 -2.71
N GLY A 108 20.71 5.17 -3.10
CA GLY A 108 19.47 4.76 -2.44
C GLY A 108 19.13 3.32 -2.76
N SER A 109 18.01 2.84 -2.25
CA SER A 109 17.36 1.66 -2.79
C SER A 109 16.81 2.00 -4.17
N SER A 110 16.87 1.10 -5.11
CA SER A 110 16.33 1.36 -6.46
C SER A 110 15.51 0.19 -6.96
N LEU A 111 14.30 0.48 -7.35
CA LEU A 111 13.45 -0.45 -8.08
C LEU A 111 13.86 -0.46 -9.55
N GLN A 112 14.09 -1.66 -10.07
CA GLN A 112 14.50 -1.85 -11.47
C GLN A 112 13.56 -2.79 -12.19
N LEU A 113 13.43 -2.61 -13.50
CA LEU A 113 12.82 -3.58 -14.37
C LEU A 113 13.87 -4.25 -15.24
N ARG A 114 13.85 -5.58 -15.27
CA ARG A 114 14.60 -6.37 -16.25
C ARG A 114 13.82 -6.39 -17.56
N THR A 115 14.42 -5.86 -18.63
CA THR A 115 13.80 -5.80 -19.95
C THR A 115 14.04 -7.08 -20.75
N ALA A 116 15.26 -7.32 -21.19
CA ALA A 116 15.63 -8.53 -21.90
C ALA A 116 17.06 -8.95 -21.53
N PRO A 117 17.46 -10.20 -21.81
CA PRO A 117 18.85 -10.63 -21.63
C PRO A 117 19.80 -9.74 -22.43
N GLY A 118 20.76 -9.11 -21.74
CA GLY A 118 21.75 -8.20 -22.35
C GLY A 118 21.34 -6.72 -22.44
N GLU A 119 20.10 -6.37 -22.12
CA GLU A 119 19.68 -4.98 -21.97
C GLU A 119 19.93 -4.45 -20.55
N MET A 120 20.13 -3.13 -20.42
CA MET A 120 20.23 -2.50 -19.10
C MET A 120 18.85 -2.45 -18.44
N ASN A 121 18.82 -2.74 -17.15
CA ASN A 121 17.59 -2.58 -16.37
C ASN A 121 17.13 -1.12 -16.37
N LEU A 122 15.84 -0.91 -16.55
CA LEU A 122 15.23 0.41 -16.38
C LEU A 122 14.99 0.66 -14.88
N GLN A 123 15.50 1.78 -14.38
CA GLN A 123 15.21 2.22 -13.02
C GLN A 123 13.85 2.88 -12.96
N LEU A 124 12.92 2.34 -12.15
CA LEU A 124 11.56 2.85 -12.01
C LEU A 124 11.42 3.84 -10.85
N GLY A 125 12.20 3.65 -9.80
CA GLY A 125 12.15 4.49 -8.61
C GLY A 125 13.41 4.41 -7.77
N VAL A 126 13.47 5.25 -6.74
CA VAL A 126 14.52 5.26 -5.74
C VAL A 126 14.02 5.84 -4.42
N ALA A 127 14.31 5.16 -3.31
CA ALA A 127 14.11 5.67 -1.96
C ALA A 127 15.44 6.10 -1.33
N VAL A 128 15.45 7.29 -0.73
CA VAL A 128 16.59 7.82 -0.01
C VAL A 128 16.47 7.44 1.46
N ILE A 129 17.36 6.58 1.93
CA ILE A 129 17.40 6.09 3.30
C ILE A 129 18.64 6.65 3.99
N ASN A 130 18.45 7.25 5.17
CA ASN A 130 19.54 7.65 6.03
C ASN A 130 20.07 6.43 6.78
N PRO A 131 21.32 5.99 6.52
CA PRO A 131 21.86 4.77 7.12
C PRO A 131 22.14 4.90 8.62
N ALA A 132 22.30 6.14 9.14
CA ALA A 132 22.58 6.36 10.56
C ALA A 132 21.32 6.28 11.42
N THR A 133 20.17 6.71 10.88
CA THR A 133 18.88 6.72 11.60
C THR A 133 17.96 5.60 11.18
N LEU A 134 18.33 4.83 10.13
CA LEU A 134 17.50 3.80 9.50
C LEU A 134 16.10 4.34 9.15
N SER A 135 16.03 5.61 8.72
CA SER A 135 14.80 6.26 8.33
C SER A 135 14.87 6.76 6.90
N GLY A 136 13.76 6.64 6.20
CA GLY A 136 13.57 7.20 4.88
C GLY A 136 12.62 8.38 4.94
N GLU A 137 12.94 9.46 4.22
CA GLU A 137 12.09 10.65 4.20
C GLU A 137 11.46 10.90 2.83
N MET A 138 12.16 10.48 1.75
CA MET A 138 11.76 10.80 0.40
C MET A 138 12.04 9.68 -0.57
N ALA A 139 11.05 9.43 -1.43
CA ALA A 139 11.18 8.59 -2.62
C ALA A 139 10.95 9.39 -3.90
N THR A 140 11.48 8.90 -5.01
CA THR A 140 11.25 9.44 -6.35
C THR A 140 10.89 8.33 -7.30
N ILE A 141 9.83 8.53 -8.09
CA ILE A 141 9.39 7.61 -9.16
C ILE A 141 9.61 8.29 -10.51
N PHE A 142 10.12 7.56 -11.46
CA PHE A 142 10.41 8.04 -12.82
C PHE A 142 9.27 7.65 -13.77
N HIS A 143 8.35 8.59 -13.99
CA HIS A 143 7.09 8.34 -14.67
C HIS A 143 7.26 7.83 -16.11
N GLU A 144 8.20 8.40 -16.90
CA GLU A 144 8.43 7.96 -18.28
C GLU A 144 8.95 6.53 -18.37
N GLN A 145 9.79 6.10 -17.41
CA GLN A 145 10.24 4.71 -17.34
C GLN A 145 9.08 3.79 -17.01
N VAL A 146 8.25 4.16 -16.01
CA VAL A 146 7.04 3.39 -15.66
C VAL A 146 6.11 3.27 -16.88
N ARG A 147 5.79 4.37 -17.56
CA ARG A 147 4.96 4.35 -18.78
C ARG A 147 5.54 3.47 -19.89
N THR A 148 6.85 3.53 -20.07
CA THR A 148 7.54 2.71 -21.08
C THR A 148 7.38 1.22 -20.79
N VAL A 149 7.50 0.85 -19.51
CA VAL A 149 7.32 -0.52 -19.05
C VAL A 149 5.86 -0.95 -19.16
N ALA A 150 4.92 -0.12 -18.72
CA ALA A 150 3.49 -0.40 -18.78
C ALA A 150 3.05 -0.71 -20.23
N ARG A 151 3.46 0.12 -21.21
CA ARG A 151 3.21 -0.15 -22.63
C ARG A 151 3.81 -1.46 -23.13
N ARG A 152 5.01 -1.84 -22.67
CA ARG A 152 5.69 -3.07 -23.09
C ARG A 152 5.04 -4.34 -22.50
N SER A 153 4.53 -4.25 -21.29
CA SER A 153 3.91 -5.38 -20.57
C SER A 153 2.39 -5.47 -20.76
N GLY A 154 1.76 -4.44 -21.33
CA GLY A 154 0.30 -4.36 -21.46
C GLY A 154 -0.45 -4.12 -20.17
N ILE A 155 0.27 -3.72 -19.09
CA ILE A 155 -0.35 -3.34 -17.82
C ILE A 155 -0.79 -1.88 -17.88
N ASP A 156 -1.80 -1.52 -17.08
CA ASP A 156 -2.25 -0.13 -16.94
C ASP A 156 -1.16 0.76 -16.32
N ASP A 157 -0.99 1.98 -16.87
CA ASP A 157 0.02 2.95 -16.41
C ASP A 157 -0.15 3.30 -14.93
N ALA A 158 -1.39 3.52 -14.48
CA ALA A 158 -1.67 3.90 -13.11
C ALA A 158 -1.47 2.72 -12.15
N GLU A 159 -1.76 1.50 -12.60
CA GLU A 159 -1.52 0.30 -11.80
C GLU A 159 -0.02 0.09 -11.54
N LEU A 160 0.81 0.16 -12.60
CA LEU A 160 2.25 0.00 -12.45
C LEU A 160 2.87 1.14 -11.65
N LEU A 161 2.41 2.38 -11.88
CA LEU A 161 2.84 3.55 -11.10
C LEU A 161 2.49 3.38 -9.60
N GLY A 162 1.30 2.90 -9.30
CA GLY A 162 0.87 2.64 -7.92
C GLY A 162 1.70 1.56 -7.22
N ARG A 163 2.07 0.50 -7.93
CA ARG A 163 2.98 -0.54 -7.42
C ARG A 163 4.37 0.01 -7.13
N ALA A 164 4.92 0.83 -8.03
CA ALA A 164 6.21 1.48 -7.82
C ALA A 164 6.18 2.45 -6.63
N LEU A 165 5.09 3.21 -6.47
CA LEU A 165 4.85 4.06 -5.30
C LEU A 165 4.87 3.23 -4.01
N ALA A 166 4.09 2.14 -3.93
CA ALA A 166 4.02 1.30 -2.75
C ALA A 166 5.37 0.64 -2.42
N HIS A 167 6.14 0.21 -3.43
CA HIS A 167 7.48 -0.36 -3.26
C HIS A 167 8.43 0.65 -2.61
N GLU A 168 8.53 1.86 -3.15
CA GLU A 168 9.44 2.87 -2.61
C GLU A 168 9.01 3.37 -1.22
N ILE A 169 7.70 3.45 -0.94
CA ILE A 169 7.17 3.70 0.40
C ILE A 169 7.57 2.58 1.36
N GLY A 170 7.53 1.33 0.90
CA GLY A 170 8.02 0.19 1.66
C GLY A 170 9.46 0.38 2.13
N HIS A 171 10.36 0.85 1.27
CA HIS A 171 11.74 1.17 1.65
C HIS A 171 11.83 2.28 2.69
N LEU A 172 11.03 3.36 2.53
CA LEU A 172 11.02 4.47 3.49
C LEU A 172 10.57 4.00 4.87
N LEU A 173 9.56 3.14 4.94
CA LEU A 173 9.02 2.61 6.18
C LEU A 173 9.94 1.58 6.83
N LEU A 174 10.53 0.69 6.04
CA LEU A 174 11.46 -0.32 6.54
C LEU A 174 12.81 0.25 6.96
N GLY A 175 13.16 1.46 6.50
CA GLY A 175 14.45 2.09 6.75
C GLY A 175 15.63 1.31 6.15
N VAL A 176 15.40 0.46 5.15
CA VAL A 176 16.42 -0.42 4.59
C VAL A 176 16.49 -0.32 3.07
N ARG A 177 17.69 -0.52 2.52
CA ARG A 177 17.93 -0.58 1.07
C ARG A 177 17.82 -1.99 0.52
N ALA A 178 17.75 -2.99 1.41
CA ALA A 178 17.67 -4.38 1.02
C ALA A 178 16.29 -4.70 0.43
N HIS A 179 16.28 -5.62 -0.53
CA HIS A 179 15.09 -6.11 -1.17
C HIS A 179 14.72 -7.50 -0.68
N SER A 180 13.44 -7.82 -0.74
CA SER A 180 12.93 -9.16 -0.45
C SER A 180 13.05 -10.09 -1.66
N ARG A 181 12.99 -11.39 -1.42
CA ARG A 181 13.05 -12.39 -2.51
C ARG A 181 11.71 -12.56 -3.22
N THR A 182 10.62 -12.22 -2.56
CA THR A 182 9.23 -12.42 -3.03
C THR A 182 8.39 -11.18 -2.74
N GLY A 183 7.24 -11.09 -3.37
CA GLY A 183 6.29 -10.01 -3.17
C GLY A 183 6.74 -8.67 -3.76
N LEU A 184 6.07 -7.62 -3.37
CA LEU A 184 6.26 -6.28 -3.91
C LEU A 184 7.70 -5.76 -3.74
N MET A 185 8.36 -6.10 -2.62
CA MET A 185 9.70 -5.58 -2.27
C MET A 185 10.85 -6.25 -3.01
N ARG A 186 10.61 -6.97 -4.11
CA ARG A 186 11.69 -7.43 -4.99
C ARG A 186 12.38 -6.25 -5.67
N GLY A 187 13.70 -6.25 -5.73
CA GLY A 187 14.48 -5.17 -6.31
C GLY A 187 14.46 -5.13 -7.84
N VAL A 188 14.09 -6.23 -8.46
CA VAL A 188 13.98 -6.35 -9.93
C VAL A 188 12.68 -7.04 -10.27
N TRP A 189 11.85 -6.38 -11.07
CA TRP A 189 10.67 -6.94 -11.69
C TRP A 189 10.97 -7.35 -13.13
N SER A 190 10.18 -8.23 -13.70
CA SER A 190 10.29 -8.65 -15.09
C SER A 190 9.00 -8.42 -15.87
N ILE A 191 9.12 -8.31 -17.19
CA ILE A 191 7.94 -8.21 -18.07
C ILE A 191 7.03 -9.44 -17.91
N GLU A 192 7.61 -10.63 -17.72
CA GLU A 192 6.84 -11.86 -17.51
C GLU A 192 5.99 -11.78 -16.24
N GLU A 193 6.55 -11.34 -15.10
CA GLU A 193 5.81 -11.16 -13.85
C GLU A 193 4.68 -10.14 -14.00
N LEU A 194 4.94 -9.02 -14.70
CA LEU A 194 3.93 -8.02 -14.99
C LEU A 194 2.80 -8.57 -15.85
N THR A 195 3.12 -9.38 -16.86
CA THR A 195 2.12 -9.99 -17.75
C THR A 195 1.30 -11.07 -17.05
N LEU A 196 1.93 -11.90 -16.20
CA LEU A 196 1.24 -12.92 -15.39
C LEU A 196 0.34 -12.30 -14.33
N ASN A 197 0.70 -11.13 -13.85
CA ASN A 197 -0.08 -10.28 -12.93
C ASN A 197 -0.64 -11.03 -11.71
N ARG A 198 0.17 -11.87 -11.06
CA ARG A 198 -0.25 -12.62 -9.88
C ARG A 198 -0.33 -11.70 -8.68
N HIS A 199 -1.41 -11.75 -7.92
CA HIS A 199 -1.65 -10.87 -6.78
C HIS A 199 -0.50 -10.92 -5.74
N GLU A 200 -0.01 -12.12 -5.41
CA GLU A 200 1.06 -12.32 -4.43
C GLU A 200 2.39 -11.65 -4.81
N ASP A 201 2.59 -11.35 -6.09
CA ASP A 201 3.78 -10.62 -6.57
C ASP A 201 3.71 -9.12 -6.30
N TRP A 202 2.51 -8.58 -6.06
CA TRP A 202 2.25 -7.14 -5.99
C TRP A 202 1.79 -6.65 -4.62
N VAL A 203 1.87 -7.51 -3.61
CA VAL A 203 1.63 -7.16 -2.21
C VAL A 203 2.88 -7.37 -1.37
N PHE A 204 2.96 -6.75 -0.21
CA PHE A 204 4.07 -6.99 0.71
C PHE A 204 4.06 -8.44 1.19
N ALA A 205 5.21 -9.12 1.09
CA ALA A 205 5.35 -10.47 1.62
C ALA A 205 5.09 -10.51 3.14
N PRO A 206 4.66 -11.65 3.72
CA PRO A 206 4.32 -11.73 5.15
C PRO A 206 5.40 -11.17 6.09
N ALA A 207 6.67 -11.48 5.83
CA ALA A 207 7.79 -10.97 6.63
C ALA A 207 7.97 -9.45 6.50
N ASP A 208 7.71 -8.88 5.32
CA ASP A 208 7.78 -7.43 5.12
C ASP A 208 6.62 -6.74 5.83
N ARG A 209 5.41 -7.30 5.78
CA ARG A 209 4.24 -6.78 6.50
C ARG A 209 4.46 -6.75 8.01
N GLU A 210 5.02 -7.81 8.57
CA GLU A 210 5.34 -7.88 10.01
C GLU A 210 6.31 -6.75 10.39
N ARG A 211 7.39 -6.57 9.64
CA ARG A 211 8.39 -5.52 9.87
C ARG A 211 7.80 -4.12 9.69
N LEU A 212 6.98 -3.91 8.67
CA LEU A 212 6.30 -2.63 8.42
C LEU A 212 5.40 -2.25 9.59
N ASN A 213 4.57 -3.18 10.07
CA ASN A 213 3.68 -2.94 11.21
C ASN A 213 4.47 -2.68 12.50
N ALA A 214 5.57 -3.40 12.75
CA ALA A 214 6.44 -3.16 13.88
C ALA A 214 7.06 -1.74 13.84
N THR A 215 7.53 -1.31 12.66
CA THR A 215 8.09 0.04 12.47
C THR A 215 7.04 1.13 12.71
N VAL A 216 5.85 0.97 12.14
CA VAL A 216 4.77 1.96 12.31
C VAL A 216 4.32 2.02 13.76
N ALA A 217 4.20 0.88 14.46
CA ALA A 217 3.85 0.83 15.88
C ALA A 217 4.91 1.47 16.79
N ALA A 218 6.19 1.33 16.47
CA ALA A 218 7.29 1.92 17.25
C ALA A 218 7.34 3.46 17.19
N VAL A 219 6.73 4.06 16.15
CA VAL A 219 6.66 5.53 15.97
C VAL A 219 5.30 6.07 16.45
N ALA A 220 4.40 5.23 16.95
CA ALA A 220 3.15 5.66 17.56
C ALA A 220 3.41 6.47 18.83
N PRO A 221 2.66 7.59 19.07
CA PRO A 221 2.86 8.46 20.23
C PRO A 221 2.55 7.75 21.54
#